data_4104c228291882bf450fdfcf09b5db2a
#
_entry.id   4104c228291882bf450fdfcf09b5db2a
#
_cell.length_a   1.000
_cell.length_b   1.000
_cell.length_c   1.000
_cell.angle_alpha   90.00
_cell.angle_beta   90.00
_cell.angle_gamma   90.00
#
_symmetry.space_group_name_H-M   'P 1'
#
loop_
_entity.id
_entity.type
_entity.pdbx_description
1 polymer ?
#
loop_
_entity_poly.entity_id
_entity_poly.type
_entity_poly.pdbx_seq_one_letter_code
_entity_poly.pdbx_strand_id
1 'polypeptide(L)'
;MEVARKSYGVDVSSFQGADLSAMTRAGAKFAIVKLSEGTGYQNPKAQAQLSSAKANNMLTMGYHYAHFGADSNRAVQEGNYTVNSAKYAGLPVGSYLACDWEVDDNNVTTGGRVPSANAILAFLDTIVAAGYKPLLYSGAALLKGNIDTGKVLAKYPNCLWVAAYPLGNGVAVSEPNFGYFPSMNGVAIWQFTNNWRGLKVDGNISLIDLKSDATASKPQPSNPTPAKPTAKTWTDVQGMTWHSENGTFITGGAINLRWGASTESMLITTLPAGSVVKYNAWARDSAGRVWLQQPRGSNHYGYLVGRVGNDAWGTFK
;
A
#
# COMPACT_ATOMS: atom_id res chain seq x y z
N MET A 1 -18.46 -0.57 -4.09
CA MET A 1 -18.96 -1.70 -3.25
C MET A 1 -19.16 -1.18 -1.84
N GLU A 2 -20.20 -1.60 -1.17
CA GLU A 2 -20.55 -1.20 0.19
C GLU A 2 -20.77 -2.45 1.05
N VAL A 3 -20.30 -2.39 2.30
CA VAL A 3 -20.41 -3.47 3.29
C VAL A 3 -21.00 -2.86 4.55
N ALA A 4 -22.13 -3.38 4.99
CA ALA A 4 -22.86 -2.89 6.15
C ALA A 4 -22.06 -3.04 7.44
N ARG A 5 -22.28 -2.16 8.40
CA ARG A 5 -21.76 -2.30 9.76
C ARG A 5 -22.13 -3.67 10.36
N LYS A 6 -21.28 -4.18 11.25
CA LYS A 6 -21.36 -5.53 11.84
C LYS A 6 -21.13 -6.67 10.83
N SER A 7 -20.47 -6.39 9.71
CA SER A 7 -20.00 -7.42 8.79
C SER A 7 -18.64 -7.95 9.20
N TYR A 8 -18.42 -9.26 8.99
CA TYR A 8 -17.11 -9.88 9.21
C TYR A 8 -16.17 -9.64 8.05
N GLY A 9 -14.90 -9.57 8.34
CA GLY A 9 -13.81 -9.52 7.40
C GLY A 9 -12.56 -10.19 7.92
N VAL A 10 -11.56 -10.27 7.07
CA VAL A 10 -10.26 -10.84 7.40
C VAL A 10 -9.15 -9.85 7.04
N ASP A 11 -8.02 -9.95 7.74
CA ASP A 11 -6.79 -9.36 7.23
C ASP A 11 -5.75 -10.45 6.97
N VAL A 12 -4.96 -10.25 5.92
CA VAL A 12 -4.05 -11.25 5.36
C VAL A 12 -2.74 -10.63 4.92
N SER A 13 -1.68 -11.43 5.00
CA SER A 13 -0.34 -11.07 4.55
C SER A 13 0.25 -12.16 3.65
N SER A 14 1.56 -12.17 3.47
CA SER A 14 2.26 -13.25 2.76
C SER A 14 2.20 -14.60 3.47
N PHE A 15 1.80 -14.64 4.74
CA PHE A 15 1.64 -15.90 5.50
C PHE A 15 0.42 -16.69 5.04
N GLN A 16 -0.64 -16.02 4.58
CA GLN A 16 -1.83 -16.69 4.04
C GLN A 16 -1.66 -17.04 2.55
N GLY A 17 -2.49 -17.94 2.07
CA GLY A 17 -2.58 -18.27 0.65
C GLY A 17 -3.09 -17.11 -0.21
N ALA A 18 -2.97 -17.22 -1.51
CA ALA A 18 -3.51 -16.24 -2.45
C ALA A 18 -5.04 -16.39 -2.64
N ASP A 19 -5.58 -17.58 -2.50
CA ASP A 19 -7.02 -17.84 -2.59
C ASP A 19 -7.71 -17.57 -1.26
N LEU A 20 -8.63 -16.62 -1.27
CA LEU A 20 -9.44 -16.19 -0.12
C LEU A 20 -10.88 -16.73 -0.15
N SER A 21 -11.19 -17.67 -1.04
CA SER A 21 -12.55 -18.22 -1.19
C SER A 21 -13.07 -18.90 0.09
N ALA A 22 -12.18 -19.55 0.86
CA ALA A 22 -12.54 -20.16 2.15
C ALA A 22 -13.05 -19.12 3.16
N MET A 23 -12.42 -17.93 3.19
CA MET A 23 -12.84 -16.82 4.07
C MET A 23 -14.22 -16.30 3.68
N THR A 24 -14.50 -16.19 2.38
CA THR A 24 -15.83 -15.78 1.88
C THR A 24 -16.89 -16.82 2.23
N ARG A 25 -16.60 -18.11 2.05
CA ARG A 25 -17.51 -19.19 2.47
C ARG A 25 -17.79 -19.20 3.96
N ALA A 26 -16.81 -18.77 4.76
CA ALA A 26 -16.96 -18.57 6.19
C ALA A 26 -17.74 -17.28 6.55
N GLY A 27 -18.08 -16.43 5.59
CA GLY A 27 -18.92 -15.25 5.79
C GLY A 27 -18.19 -13.91 5.74
N ALA A 28 -16.90 -13.87 5.41
CA ALA A 28 -16.17 -12.61 5.23
C ALA A 28 -16.76 -11.78 4.09
N LYS A 29 -16.96 -10.49 4.36
CA LYS A 29 -17.49 -9.49 3.40
C LYS A 29 -16.42 -8.49 2.96
N PHE A 30 -15.29 -8.41 3.66
CA PHE A 30 -14.16 -7.57 3.30
C PHE A 30 -12.83 -8.27 3.60
N ALA A 31 -11.79 -7.89 2.88
CA ALA A 31 -10.42 -8.33 3.11
C ALA A 31 -9.47 -7.14 3.12
N ILE A 32 -8.61 -7.07 4.13
CA ILE A 32 -7.56 -6.06 4.26
C ILE A 32 -6.24 -6.77 3.99
N VAL A 33 -5.58 -6.44 2.88
CA VAL A 33 -4.41 -7.17 2.38
C VAL A 33 -3.15 -6.36 2.67
N LYS A 34 -2.13 -6.99 3.31
CA LYS A 34 -0.80 -6.39 3.43
C LYS A 34 -0.27 -6.06 2.04
N LEU A 35 0.09 -4.81 1.82
CA LEU A 35 0.67 -4.36 0.55
C LEU A 35 2.18 -4.20 0.65
N SER A 36 2.64 -3.60 1.75
CA SER A 36 4.03 -3.20 1.92
C SER A 36 4.42 -3.09 3.39
N GLU A 37 5.74 -2.93 3.62
CA GLU A 37 6.35 -2.74 4.93
C GLU A 37 7.59 -1.87 4.79
N GLY A 38 7.75 -0.84 5.62
CA GLY A 38 8.81 0.15 5.50
C GLY A 38 8.90 0.68 4.06
N THR A 39 10.11 0.87 3.54
CA THR A 39 10.32 1.28 2.13
C THR A 39 10.94 0.18 1.26
N GLY A 40 11.09 -1.04 1.79
CA GLY A 40 11.84 -2.13 1.15
C GLY A 40 11.07 -3.40 0.85
N TYR A 41 9.90 -3.62 1.46
CA TYR A 41 9.13 -4.85 1.29
C TYR A 41 7.79 -4.61 0.61
N GLN A 42 7.45 -5.47 -0.34
CA GLN A 42 6.12 -5.61 -0.91
C GLN A 42 5.64 -7.07 -0.74
N ASN A 43 4.38 -7.23 -0.37
CA ASN A 43 3.79 -8.55 -0.27
C ASN A 43 3.67 -9.19 -1.66
N PRO A 44 4.41 -10.27 -1.95
CA PRO A 44 4.40 -10.90 -3.28
C PRO A 44 3.05 -11.52 -3.65
N LYS A 45 2.18 -11.74 -2.67
CA LYS A 45 0.84 -12.32 -2.89
C LYS A 45 -0.26 -11.25 -2.97
N ALA A 46 0.03 -9.96 -2.72
CA ALA A 46 -0.98 -8.92 -2.59
C ALA A 46 -1.92 -8.82 -3.79
N GLN A 47 -1.39 -8.81 -5.00
CA GLN A 47 -2.18 -8.75 -6.23
C GLN A 47 -3.14 -9.94 -6.36
N ALA A 48 -2.65 -11.15 -6.09
CA ALA A 48 -3.45 -12.37 -6.18
C ALA A 48 -4.52 -12.42 -5.08
N GLN A 49 -4.18 -12.00 -3.85
CA GLN A 49 -5.12 -11.93 -2.72
C GLN A 49 -6.23 -10.90 -2.99
N LEU A 50 -5.89 -9.69 -3.48
CA LEU A 50 -6.88 -8.67 -3.86
C LEU A 50 -7.77 -9.16 -5.02
N SER A 51 -7.19 -9.83 -6.00
CA SER A 51 -7.95 -10.41 -7.12
C SER A 51 -8.91 -11.50 -6.65
N SER A 52 -8.46 -12.38 -5.75
CA SER A 52 -9.30 -13.41 -5.15
C SER A 52 -10.43 -12.81 -4.31
N ALA A 53 -10.13 -11.82 -3.46
CA ALA A 53 -11.14 -11.11 -2.68
C ALA A 53 -12.22 -10.49 -3.56
N LYS A 54 -11.80 -9.79 -4.63
CA LYS A 54 -12.73 -9.18 -5.60
C LYS A 54 -13.57 -10.22 -6.33
N ALA A 55 -12.97 -11.32 -6.80
CA ALA A 55 -13.68 -12.40 -7.48
C ALA A 55 -14.73 -13.07 -6.57
N ASN A 56 -14.50 -13.05 -5.25
CA ASN A 56 -15.41 -13.56 -4.24
C ASN A 56 -16.35 -12.49 -3.65
N ASN A 57 -16.51 -11.33 -4.31
CA ASN A 57 -17.36 -10.23 -3.88
C ASN A 57 -17.06 -9.70 -2.48
N MET A 58 -15.80 -9.70 -2.04
CA MET A 58 -15.37 -9.01 -0.84
C MET A 58 -14.96 -7.57 -1.17
N LEU A 59 -15.26 -6.62 -0.28
CA LEU A 59 -14.68 -5.29 -0.32
C LEU A 59 -13.17 -5.40 -0.11
N THR A 60 -12.38 -4.90 -1.07
CA THR A 60 -10.92 -4.94 -1.01
C THR A 60 -10.36 -3.69 -0.35
N MET A 61 -9.46 -3.90 0.58
CA MET A 61 -8.75 -2.88 1.34
C MET A 61 -7.27 -3.27 1.43
N GLY A 62 -6.40 -2.32 1.79
CA GLY A 62 -4.98 -2.61 1.95
C GLY A 62 -4.41 -2.08 3.25
N TYR A 63 -3.23 -2.60 3.64
CA TYR A 63 -2.48 -2.04 4.76
C TYR A 63 -0.97 -2.03 4.50
N HIS A 64 -0.31 -1.15 5.20
CA HIS A 64 1.13 -0.97 5.24
C HIS A 64 1.64 -1.14 6.65
N TYR A 65 2.63 -2.00 6.85
CA TYR A 65 3.31 -2.18 8.12
C TYR A 65 4.39 -1.11 8.30
N ALA A 66 4.20 -0.23 9.28
CA ALA A 66 4.98 0.98 9.45
C ALA A 66 6.32 0.74 10.17
N HIS A 67 7.38 1.37 9.71
CA HIS A 67 8.69 1.42 10.36
C HIS A 67 9.13 2.84 10.74
N PHE A 68 8.27 3.84 10.58
CA PHE A 68 8.64 5.25 10.75
C PHE A 68 8.60 5.74 12.21
N GLY A 69 8.05 4.99 13.15
CA GLY A 69 7.94 5.38 14.56
C GLY A 69 7.27 6.74 14.73
N ALA A 70 8.05 7.74 15.18
CA ALA A 70 7.61 9.13 15.35
C ALA A 70 8.26 10.11 14.33
N ASP A 71 8.89 9.59 13.27
CA ASP A 71 9.53 10.40 12.21
C ASP A 71 8.55 10.70 11.08
N SER A 72 8.08 11.96 11.01
CA SER A 72 7.13 12.41 10.00
C SER A 72 7.71 12.40 8.57
N ASN A 73 9.01 12.63 8.39
CA ASN A 73 9.63 12.58 7.06
C ASN A 73 9.67 11.15 6.53
N ARG A 74 10.07 10.21 7.38
CA ARG A 74 10.04 8.78 7.06
C ARG A 74 8.61 8.30 6.82
N ALA A 75 7.63 8.78 7.59
CA ALA A 75 6.21 8.47 7.40
C ALA A 75 5.68 8.89 6.03
N VAL A 76 6.09 10.06 5.52
CA VAL A 76 5.77 10.50 4.15
C VAL A 76 6.42 9.57 3.11
N GLN A 77 7.68 9.16 3.29
CA GLN A 77 8.35 8.24 2.37
C GLN A 77 7.65 6.88 2.33
N GLU A 78 7.30 6.32 3.50
CA GLU A 78 6.55 5.07 3.60
C GLU A 78 5.13 5.20 3.04
N GLY A 79 4.45 6.34 3.24
CA GLY A 79 3.16 6.65 2.63
C GLY A 79 3.20 6.63 1.10
N ASN A 80 4.22 7.26 0.50
CA ASN A 80 4.44 7.23 -0.95
C ASN A 80 4.73 5.81 -1.46
N TYR A 81 5.56 5.06 -0.73
CA TYR A 81 5.85 3.67 -1.05
C TYR A 81 4.59 2.80 -1.00
N THR A 82 3.74 3.03 0.00
CA THR A 82 2.45 2.36 0.16
C THR A 82 1.50 2.67 -0.99
N VAL A 83 1.39 3.92 -1.41
CA VAL A 83 0.58 4.34 -2.58
C VAL A 83 1.03 3.62 -3.84
N ASN A 84 2.34 3.53 -4.08
CA ASN A 84 2.88 2.80 -5.23
C ASN A 84 2.59 1.30 -5.13
N SER A 85 2.73 0.71 -3.94
CA SER A 85 2.42 -0.70 -3.68
C SER A 85 0.92 -1.00 -3.87
N ALA A 86 0.03 -0.09 -3.43
CA ALA A 86 -1.41 -0.20 -3.63
C ALA A 86 -1.78 -0.19 -5.13
N LYS A 87 -1.21 0.73 -5.89
CA LYS A 87 -1.37 0.80 -7.35
C LYS A 87 -0.85 -0.46 -8.01
N TYR A 88 0.35 -0.91 -7.62
CA TYR A 88 0.96 -2.14 -8.15
C TYR A 88 0.09 -3.37 -7.90
N ALA A 89 -0.41 -3.53 -6.70
CA ALA A 89 -1.27 -4.66 -6.35
C ALA A 89 -2.69 -4.58 -6.94
N GLY A 90 -3.05 -3.45 -7.59
CA GLY A 90 -4.36 -3.26 -8.21
C GLY A 90 -5.45 -2.87 -7.22
N LEU A 91 -5.09 -2.29 -6.06
CA LEU A 91 -6.06 -1.71 -5.13
C LEU A 91 -6.57 -0.38 -5.71
N PRO A 92 -7.87 -0.25 -6.03
CA PRO A 92 -8.39 0.96 -6.67
C PRO A 92 -8.35 2.17 -5.74
N VAL A 93 -8.13 3.35 -6.30
CA VAL A 93 -8.34 4.64 -5.63
C VAL A 93 -9.78 4.70 -5.11
N GLY A 94 -9.98 5.30 -3.93
CA GLY A 94 -11.25 5.28 -3.21
C GLY A 94 -11.42 4.08 -2.26
N SER A 95 -10.48 3.12 -2.28
CA SER A 95 -10.42 2.04 -1.28
C SER A 95 -9.82 2.53 0.03
N TYR A 96 -10.06 1.77 1.11
CA TYR A 96 -9.37 1.99 2.39
C TYR A 96 -7.93 1.51 2.32
N LEU A 97 -7.05 2.30 2.94
CA LEU A 97 -5.63 1.99 3.07
C LEU A 97 -5.20 2.31 4.50
N ALA A 98 -4.69 1.30 5.21
CA ALA A 98 -4.36 1.42 6.62
C ALA A 98 -2.86 1.64 6.84
N CYS A 99 -2.55 2.48 7.81
CA CYS A 99 -1.28 2.52 8.51
C CYS A 99 -1.35 1.50 9.65
N ASP A 100 -0.56 0.45 9.61
CA ASP A 100 -0.38 -0.52 10.66
C ASP A 100 0.84 -0.11 11.50
N TRP A 101 0.58 0.46 12.69
CA TRP A 101 1.60 1.04 13.56
C TRP A 101 1.68 0.25 14.88
N GLU A 102 2.62 -0.68 14.94
CA GLU A 102 2.83 -1.60 16.05
C GLU A 102 4.28 -1.58 16.54
N VAL A 103 4.54 -2.21 17.70
CA VAL A 103 5.90 -2.42 18.20
C VAL A 103 6.60 -3.47 17.35
N ASP A 104 7.75 -3.10 16.81
CA ASP A 104 8.64 -3.98 16.07
C ASP A 104 10.08 -3.49 16.26
N ASP A 105 11.07 -4.33 15.98
CA ASP A 105 12.49 -3.98 16.00
C ASP A 105 12.81 -2.79 15.07
N ASN A 106 12.03 -2.61 14.02
CA ASN A 106 12.16 -1.53 13.04
C ASN A 106 11.21 -0.34 13.30
N ASN A 107 10.25 -0.46 14.23
CA ASN A 107 9.26 0.57 14.54
C ASN A 107 9.29 0.98 16.01
N VAL A 108 10.02 2.06 16.29
CA VAL A 108 10.15 2.59 17.66
C VAL A 108 8.87 3.35 18.05
N THR A 109 8.06 2.76 18.91
CA THR A 109 6.76 3.33 19.34
C THR A 109 6.85 4.21 20.60
N THR A 110 8.05 4.42 21.16
CA THR A 110 8.29 5.18 22.38
C THR A 110 8.66 6.65 22.14
N GLY A 111 8.52 7.16 20.92
CA GLY A 111 8.87 8.54 20.55
C GLY A 111 7.96 9.62 21.11
N GLY A 112 6.93 9.26 21.89
CA GLY A 112 5.97 10.15 22.51
C GLY A 112 4.65 10.25 21.73
N ARG A 113 3.55 10.51 22.47
CA ARG A 113 2.19 10.46 21.92
C ARG A 113 1.93 11.46 20.78
N VAL A 114 2.36 12.70 20.97
CA VAL A 114 2.16 13.78 19.97
C VAL A 114 3.06 13.59 18.76
N PRO A 115 4.37 13.33 18.90
CA PRO A 115 5.23 13.03 17.74
C PRO A 115 4.76 11.80 16.95
N SER A 116 4.35 10.71 17.62
CA SER A 116 3.78 9.53 16.95
C SER A 116 2.53 9.88 16.15
N ALA A 117 1.60 10.64 16.75
CA ALA A 117 0.40 11.11 16.04
C ALA A 117 0.73 12.01 14.85
N ASN A 118 1.76 12.86 14.94
CA ASN A 118 2.20 13.71 13.83
C ASN A 118 2.75 12.85 12.67
N ALA A 119 3.57 11.85 12.95
CA ALA A 119 4.11 10.95 11.95
C ALA A 119 3.00 10.12 11.29
N ILE A 120 2.09 9.56 12.09
CA ILE A 120 0.90 8.84 11.58
C ILE A 120 0.07 9.76 10.68
N LEU A 121 -0.21 11.00 11.09
CA LEU A 121 -0.94 11.97 10.26
C LEU A 121 -0.22 12.27 8.96
N ALA A 122 1.11 12.41 8.97
CA ALA A 122 1.89 12.64 7.75
C ALA A 122 1.76 11.47 6.76
N PHE A 123 1.75 10.22 7.26
CA PHE A 123 1.46 9.04 6.44
C PHE A 123 0.03 9.07 5.90
N LEU A 124 -0.97 9.28 6.77
CA LEU A 124 -2.38 9.30 6.38
C LEU A 124 -2.68 10.42 5.37
N ASP A 125 -2.10 11.61 5.56
CA ASP A 125 -2.22 12.72 4.61
C ASP A 125 -1.70 12.34 3.23
N THR A 126 -0.57 11.62 3.18
CA THR A 126 0.05 11.17 1.93
C THR A 126 -0.87 10.20 1.17
N ILE A 127 -1.47 9.23 1.85
CA ILE A 127 -2.37 8.28 1.18
C ILE A 127 -3.69 8.92 0.80
N VAL A 128 -4.20 9.88 1.61
CA VAL A 128 -5.43 10.64 1.30
C VAL A 128 -5.22 11.56 0.10
N ALA A 129 -4.07 12.22 -0.01
CA ALA A 129 -3.72 13.03 -1.19
C ALA A 129 -3.67 12.19 -2.47
N ALA A 130 -3.39 10.90 -2.36
CA ALA A 130 -3.44 9.94 -3.47
C ALA A 130 -4.86 9.36 -3.71
N GLY A 131 -5.86 9.80 -2.95
CA GLY A 131 -7.27 9.45 -3.11
C GLY A 131 -7.71 8.18 -2.37
N TYR A 132 -6.92 7.67 -1.42
CA TYR A 132 -7.31 6.55 -0.56
C TYR A 132 -8.01 7.02 0.71
N LYS A 133 -8.84 6.17 1.30
CA LYS A 133 -9.50 6.42 2.59
C LYS A 133 -8.60 5.94 3.72
N PRO A 134 -8.32 6.78 4.73
CA PRO A 134 -7.35 6.43 5.76
C PRO A 134 -7.94 5.51 6.81
N LEU A 135 -7.13 4.55 7.26
CA LEU A 135 -7.30 3.82 8.51
C LEU A 135 -5.98 3.83 9.29
N LEU A 136 -6.09 3.82 10.62
CA LEU A 136 -4.97 3.59 11.53
C LEU A 136 -5.23 2.29 12.28
N TYR A 137 -4.39 1.28 12.04
CA TYR A 137 -4.39 0.06 12.82
C TYR A 137 -3.31 0.12 13.90
N SER A 138 -3.69 -0.34 15.08
CA SER A 138 -2.77 -0.65 16.18
C SER A 138 -3.50 -1.44 17.27
N GLY A 139 -2.72 -2.02 18.18
CA GLY A 139 -3.26 -2.58 19.42
C GLY A 139 -3.89 -1.52 20.32
N ALA A 140 -4.98 -1.87 21.02
CA ALA A 140 -5.70 -0.94 21.90
C ALA A 140 -4.81 -0.28 22.96
N ALA A 141 -3.81 -0.97 23.48
CA ALA A 141 -2.86 -0.43 24.47
C ALA A 141 -1.99 0.68 23.86
N LEU A 142 -1.47 0.49 22.65
CA LEU A 142 -0.66 1.48 21.94
C LEU A 142 -1.48 2.72 21.58
N LEU A 143 -2.70 2.54 21.07
CA LEU A 143 -3.62 3.64 20.77
C LEU A 143 -3.89 4.52 22.00
N LYS A 144 -4.05 3.91 23.18
CA LYS A 144 -4.30 4.63 24.45
C LYS A 144 -3.04 5.26 25.02
N GLY A 145 -1.90 4.56 24.95
CA GLY A 145 -0.66 4.93 25.65
C GLY A 145 0.33 5.73 24.82
N ASN A 146 0.49 5.42 23.54
CA ASN A 146 1.62 5.86 22.72
C ASN A 146 1.22 6.81 21.57
N ILE A 147 -0.07 6.97 21.31
CA ILE A 147 -0.58 7.83 20.23
C ILE A 147 -1.55 8.88 20.82
N ASP A 148 -1.46 10.11 20.39
CA ASP A 148 -2.51 11.10 20.58
C ASP A 148 -3.63 10.84 19.55
N THR A 149 -4.49 9.87 19.88
CA THR A 149 -5.63 9.49 19.03
C THR A 149 -6.65 10.60 18.86
N GLY A 150 -6.77 11.50 19.85
CA GLY A 150 -7.63 12.68 19.74
C GLY A 150 -7.23 13.57 18.56
N LYS A 151 -5.92 13.77 18.39
CA LYS A 151 -5.37 14.54 17.28
C LYS A 151 -5.62 13.85 15.93
N VAL A 152 -5.47 12.54 15.86
CA VAL A 152 -5.73 11.77 14.63
C VAL A 152 -7.22 11.83 14.27
N LEU A 153 -8.10 11.58 15.24
CA LEU A 153 -9.56 11.57 15.05
C LEU A 153 -10.16 12.95 14.76
N ALA A 154 -9.52 14.03 15.21
CA ALA A 154 -9.93 15.39 14.87
C ALA A 154 -9.83 15.65 13.35
N LYS A 155 -8.87 15.01 12.67
CA LYS A 155 -8.68 15.13 11.22
C LYS A 155 -9.39 14.03 10.44
N TYR A 156 -9.32 12.80 10.93
CA TYR A 156 -9.88 11.60 10.29
C TYR A 156 -10.82 10.88 11.27
N PRO A 157 -12.06 11.32 11.41
CA PRO A 157 -13.04 10.67 12.28
C PRO A 157 -13.33 9.24 11.81
N ASN A 158 -13.57 8.32 12.75
CA ASN A 158 -13.88 6.92 12.47
C ASN A 158 -12.83 6.21 11.60
N CYS A 159 -11.54 6.46 11.85
CA CYS A 159 -10.45 5.85 11.10
C CYS A 159 -9.71 4.74 11.87
N LEU A 160 -10.11 4.40 13.10
CA LEU A 160 -9.37 3.41 13.87
C LEU A 160 -9.77 1.98 13.49
N TRP A 161 -8.77 1.18 13.18
CA TRP A 161 -8.85 -0.27 13.12
C TRP A 161 -8.07 -0.82 14.32
N VAL A 162 -8.77 -1.41 15.28
CA VAL A 162 -8.22 -1.68 16.62
C VAL A 162 -8.11 -3.17 16.86
N ALA A 163 -6.91 -3.65 17.23
CA ALA A 163 -6.74 -4.99 17.75
C ALA A 163 -6.99 -5.02 19.27
N ALA A 164 -7.94 -5.84 19.70
CA ALA A 164 -8.23 -6.09 21.09
C ALA A 164 -8.87 -7.47 21.26
N TYR A 165 -8.09 -8.45 21.70
CA TYR A 165 -8.52 -9.82 21.95
C TYR A 165 -7.58 -10.49 22.97
N PRO A 166 -7.98 -11.61 23.62
CA PRO A 166 -7.09 -12.35 24.51
C PRO A 166 -5.84 -12.81 23.76
N LEU A 167 -4.67 -12.48 24.30
CA LEU A 167 -3.40 -12.92 23.74
C LEU A 167 -3.19 -14.41 24.01
N GLY A 168 -2.66 -15.08 23.00
CA GLY A 168 -2.11 -16.44 23.10
C GLY A 168 -3.11 -17.53 22.79
N ASN A 169 -2.64 -18.49 22.04
CA ASN A 169 -3.12 -19.85 21.89
C ASN A 169 -3.78 -20.25 20.57
N GLY A 170 -3.98 -19.33 19.64
CA GLY A 170 -4.55 -19.68 18.34
C GLY A 170 -5.87 -20.45 18.42
N VAL A 171 -6.64 -20.27 19.50
CA VAL A 171 -7.97 -20.88 19.65
C VAL A 171 -8.90 -20.29 18.59
N ALA A 172 -9.65 -21.16 17.92
CA ALA A 172 -10.63 -20.75 16.95
C ALA A 172 -11.75 -19.91 17.59
N VAL A 173 -11.96 -18.69 17.08
CA VAL A 173 -13.00 -17.78 17.54
C VAL A 173 -13.92 -17.47 16.37
N SER A 174 -15.21 -17.75 16.50
CA SER A 174 -16.19 -17.48 15.44
C SER A 174 -16.83 -16.12 15.56
N GLU A 175 -17.08 -15.66 16.79
CA GLU A 175 -17.84 -14.46 17.12
C GLU A 175 -17.03 -13.55 18.07
N PRO A 176 -17.14 -12.21 17.95
CA PRO A 176 -16.44 -11.29 18.83
C PRO A 176 -16.96 -11.39 20.28
N ASN A 177 -16.04 -11.51 21.23
CA ASN A 177 -16.38 -11.38 22.66
C ASN A 177 -16.30 -9.90 23.07
N PHE A 178 -17.44 -9.24 23.21
CA PHE A 178 -17.53 -7.83 23.54
C PHE A 178 -16.95 -7.45 24.92
N GLY A 179 -16.61 -8.42 25.79
CA GLY A 179 -15.81 -8.19 27.00
C GLY A 179 -14.40 -7.66 26.70
N TYR A 180 -13.89 -7.89 25.48
CA TYR A 180 -12.60 -7.36 24.99
C TYR A 180 -12.75 -6.16 24.07
N PHE A 181 -13.95 -5.60 23.91
CA PHE A 181 -14.16 -4.44 23.06
C PHE A 181 -13.28 -3.26 23.53
N PRO A 182 -12.54 -2.58 22.63
CA PRO A 182 -11.53 -1.60 23.02
C PRO A 182 -12.06 -0.34 23.69
N SER A 183 -13.36 -0.10 23.71
CA SER A 183 -14.05 1.02 24.38
C SER A 183 -13.34 2.36 24.15
N MET A 184 -13.23 2.78 22.90
CA MET A 184 -12.66 4.07 22.49
C MET A 184 -13.47 4.67 21.33
N ASN A 185 -13.37 5.99 21.16
CA ASN A 185 -14.03 6.70 20.07
C ASN A 185 -13.37 6.38 18.71
N GLY A 186 -14.12 6.49 17.64
CA GLY A 186 -13.59 6.45 16.28
C GLY A 186 -13.21 5.08 15.74
N VAL A 187 -13.62 3.99 16.42
CA VAL A 187 -13.37 2.62 15.94
C VAL A 187 -14.25 2.31 14.73
N ALA A 188 -13.62 2.15 13.58
CA ALA A 188 -14.27 1.74 12.34
C ALA A 188 -14.29 0.21 12.19
N ILE A 189 -13.20 -0.44 12.58
CA ILE A 189 -13.01 -1.88 12.48
C ILE A 189 -12.38 -2.38 13.78
N TRP A 190 -12.86 -3.52 14.28
CA TRP A 190 -12.29 -4.21 15.43
C TRP A 190 -11.76 -5.58 14.99
N GLN A 191 -10.45 -5.80 15.13
CA GLN A 191 -9.82 -7.10 15.00
C GLN A 191 -9.98 -7.82 16.35
N PHE A 192 -10.77 -8.89 16.37
CA PHE A 192 -11.19 -9.56 17.59
C PHE A 192 -10.58 -10.95 17.81
N THR A 193 -9.78 -11.43 16.85
CA THR A 193 -9.10 -12.73 16.94
C THR A 193 -8.00 -12.86 15.90
N ASN A 194 -7.01 -13.68 16.19
CA ASN A 194 -5.97 -14.13 15.25
C ASN A 194 -6.23 -15.53 14.65
N ASN A 195 -7.38 -16.14 14.94
CA ASN A 195 -7.78 -17.42 14.36
C ASN A 195 -9.29 -17.48 14.15
N TRP A 196 -9.78 -16.73 13.15
CA TRP A 196 -11.20 -16.67 12.87
C TRP A 196 -11.71 -17.98 12.29
N ARG A 197 -12.69 -18.57 13.00
CA ARG A 197 -13.36 -19.82 12.60
C ARG A 197 -12.41 -20.98 12.30
N GLY A 198 -11.21 -20.98 12.90
CA GLY A 198 -10.22 -22.03 12.70
C GLY A 198 -9.44 -21.94 11.37
N LEU A 199 -9.61 -20.85 10.61
CA LEU A 199 -8.97 -20.65 9.32
C LEU A 199 -7.52 -20.13 9.41
N LYS A 200 -6.99 -19.94 10.64
CA LYS A 200 -5.65 -19.39 10.88
C LYS A 200 -5.44 -18.03 10.18
N VAL A 201 -6.44 -17.19 10.27
CA VAL A 201 -6.48 -15.83 9.72
C VAL A 201 -7.09 -14.89 10.76
N ASP A 202 -6.64 -13.65 10.76
CA ASP A 202 -7.16 -12.61 11.63
C ASP A 202 -8.60 -12.27 11.27
N GLY A 203 -9.45 -12.18 12.30
CA GLY A 203 -10.88 -11.92 12.15
C GLY A 203 -11.27 -10.53 12.61
N ASN A 204 -12.02 -9.86 11.79
CA ASN A 204 -12.43 -8.47 11.95
C ASN A 204 -13.95 -8.33 11.90
N ILE A 205 -14.46 -7.30 12.58
CA ILE A 205 -15.85 -6.85 12.46
C ILE A 205 -15.90 -5.35 12.20
N SER A 206 -16.66 -4.94 11.18
CA SER A 206 -16.88 -3.51 10.90
C SER A 206 -17.86 -2.92 11.91
N LEU A 207 -17.59 -1.70 12.38
CA LEU A 207 -18.45 -0.95 13.29
C LEU A 207 -19.13 0.24 12.64
N ILE A 208 -18.75 0.50 11.39
CA ILE A 208 -19.36 1.48 10.48
C ILE A 208 -19.70 0.80 9.17
N ASP A 209 -20.51 1.43 8.35
CA ASP A 209 -20.67 1.01 6.96
C ASP A 209 -19.38 1.31 6.20
N LEU A 210 -18.78 0.28 5.60
CA LEU A 210 -17.57 0.42 4.80
C LEU A 210 -17.94 0.59 3.33
N LYS A 211 -17.52 1.70 2.74
CA LYS A 211 -17.84 2.01 1.35
C LYS A 211 -16.57 2.38 0.59
N SER A 212 -16.27 1.64 -0.45
CA SER A 212 -15.27 2.05 -1.42
C SER A 212 -15.92 2.95 -2.46
N ASP A 213 -15.38 4.15 -2.64
CA ASP A 213 -15.76 5.07 -3.72
C ASP A 213 -15.01 4.71 -5.02
N ALA A 214 -14.38 3.54 -5.05
CA ALA A 214 -13.75 3.03 -6.25
C ALA A 214 -14.79 3.07 -7.39
N THR A 215 -14.73 4.10 -8.20
CA THR A 215 -15.34 4.04 -9.52
C THR A 215 -14.71 2.84 -10.20
N ALA A 216 -15.51 1.85 -10.56
CA ALA A 216 -15.03 0.80 -11.44
C ALA A 216 -14.28 1.52 -12.56
N SER A 217 -12.99 1.28 -12.66
CA SER A 217 -12.23 1.77 -13.80
C SER A 217 -13.01 1.29 -15.01
N LYS A 218 -13.68 2.23 -15.71
CA LYS A 218 -14.28 1.92 -17.00
C LYS A 218 -13.22 1.16 -17.79
N PRO A 219 -13.60 0.08 -18.49
CA PRO A 219 -12.70 -0.50 -19.47
C PRO A 219 -12.22 0.65 -20.34
N GLN A 220 -10.92 0.88 -20.34
CA GLN A 220 -10.32 1.91 -21.17
C GLN A 220 -10.75 1.61 -22.61
N PRO A 221 -11.35 2.58 -23.33
CA PRO A 221 -11.68 2.37 -24.73
C PRO A 221 -10.37 1.98 -25.45
N SER A 222 -10.47 1.00 -26.31
CA SER A 222 -9.47 0.60 -27.28
C SER A 222 -8.85 1.85 -27.93
N ASN A 223 -7.51 1.90 -27.91
CA ASN A 223 -6.59 2.83 -28.52
C ASN A 223 -7.17 3.66 -29.66
N PRO A 224 -7.18 4.99 -29.57
CA PRO A 224 -7.10 5.81 -30.77
C PRO A 224 -5.67 5.88 -31.26
N THR A 225 -5.49 5.76 -32.55
CA THR A 225 -4.28 5.98 -33.33
C THR A 225 -3.46 7.17 -32.81
N PRO A 226 -2.12 7.07 -32.69
CA PRO A 226 -1.31 8.04 -31.96
C PRO A 226 -1.30 9.41 -32.64
N ALA A 227 -1.85 10.40 -31.96
CA ALA A 227 -1.55 11.79 -32.25
C ALA A 227 -0.14 12.10 -31.72
N LYS A 228 0.64 12.87 -32.53
CA LYS A 228 2.00 13.30 -32.23
C LYS A 228 2.12 13.89 -30.82
N PRO A 229 3.06 13.44 -29.97
CA PRO A 229 3.12 13.83 -28.56
C PRO A 229 3.55 15.29 -28.44
N THR A 230 2.74 16.11 -27.80
CA THR A 230 3.22 17.34 -27.14
C THR A 230 3.99 16.92 -25.90
N ALA A 231 5.26 17.28 -25.82
CA ALA A 231 6.13 16.98 -24.70
C ALA A 231 5.50 17.51 -23.39
N LYS A 232 5.05 16.61 -22.52
CA LYS A 232 4.55 16.97 -21.19
C LYS A 232 5.65 16.72 -20.16
N THR A 233 5.87 17.71 -19.31
CA THR A 233 6.71 17.56 -18.12
C THR A 233 5.83 17.54 -16.88
N TRP A 234 6.21 16.74 -15.87
CA TRP A 234 5.59 16.74 -14.55
C TRP A 234 6.65 16.50 -13.49
N THR A 235 6.42 16.96 -12.28
CA THR A 235 7.27 16.67 -11.14
C THR A 235 6.60 15.59 -10.29
N ASP A 236 7.35 14.55 -9.95
CA ASP A 236 6.86 13.52 -9.06
C ASP A 236 6.96 13.97 -7.57
N VAL A 237 6.45 13.14 -6.70
CA VAL A 237 6.43 13.39 -5.25
C VAL A 237 7.81 13.41 -4.60
N GLN A 238 8.84 12.94 -5.31
CA GLN A 238 10.25 12.99 -4.89
C GLN A 238 10.96 14.24 -5.39
N GLY A 239 10.22 15.14 -6.06
CA GLY A 239 10.77 16.37 -6.65
C GLY A 239 11.52 16.14 -7.95
N MET A 240 11.45 14.93 -8.53
CA MET A 240 12.12 14.63 -9.79
C MET A 240 11.25 15.08 -10.98
N THR A 241 11.80 15.88 -11.88
CA THR A 241 11.08 16.34 -13.07
C THR A 241 11.19 15.30 -14.18
N TRP A 242 10.06 14.75 -14.57
CA TRP A 242 9.90 13.79 -15.65
C TRP A 242 9.56 14.48 -16.97
N HIS A 243 10.10 13.95 -18.05
CA HIS A 243 9.87 14.38 -19.42
C HIS A 243 9.22 13.23 -20.18
N SER A 244 8.04 13.48 -20.77
CA SER A 244 7.36 12.49 -21.60
C SER A 244 8.14 12.29 -22.90
N GLU A 245 8.60 11.06 -23.12
CA GLU A 245 9.34 10.67 -24.33
C GLU A 245 9.18 9.15 -24.54
N ASN A 246 8.63 8.77 -25.69
CA ASN A 246 8.59 7.35 -26.07
C ASN A 246 9.87 6.98 -26.79
N GLY A 247 10.57 5.98 -26.29
CA GLY A 247 11.80 5.49 -26.89
C GLY A 247 12.05 4.02 -26.61
N THR A 248 13.12 3.52 -27.19
CA THR A 248 13.63 2.17 -26.94
C THR A 248 15.06 2.29 -26.44
N PHE A 249 15.37 1.60 -25.37
CA PHE A 249 16.72 1.49 -24.83
C PHE A 249 17.19 0.05 -24.88
N ILE A 250 18.36 -0.19 -25.43
CA ILE A 250 18.99 -1.53 -25.48
C ILE A 250 20.14 -1.52 -24.48
N THR A 251 20.09 -2.35 -23.45
CA THR A 251 21.11 -2.41 -22.41
C THR A 251 22.48 -2.82 -22.96
N GLY A 252 23.53 -2.08 -22.61
CA GLY A 252 24.92 -2.40 -23.00
C GLY A 252 25.60 -3.42 -22.06
N GLY A 253 25.04 -3.60 -20.88
CA GLY A 253 25.50 -4.50 -19.83
C GLY A 253 24.37 -4.93 -18.92
N ALA A 254 24.68 -5.57 -17.81
CA ALA A 254 23.69 -5.90 -16.79
C ALA A 254 23.19 -4.62 -16.08
N ILE A 255 21.88 -4.35 -16.15
CA ILE A 255 21.26 -3.16 -15.56
C ILE A 255 20.10 -3.56 -14.66
N ASN A 256 20.08 -3.01 -13.45
CA ASN A 256 18.99 -3.22 -12.51
C ASN A 256 17.73 -2.47 -12.93
N LEU A 257 16.63 -3.19 -13.11
CA LEU A 257 15.28 -2.66 -13.25
C LEU A 257 14.62 -2.68 -11.87
N ARG A 258 14.06 -1.55 -11.46
CA ARG A 258 13.58 -1.32 -10.10
C ARG A 258 12.13 -0.81 -10.09
N TRP A 259 11.47 -0.91 -8.95
CA TRP A 259 10.11 -0.39 -8.76
C TRP A 259 10.03 1.13 -8.55
N GLY A 260 11.14 1.81 -8.37
CA GLY A 260 11.22 3.28 -8.24
C GLY A 260 12.50 3.81 -8.85
N ALA A 261 12.52 5.09 -9.20
CA ALA A 261 13.67 5.78 -9.77
C ALA A 261 14.71 6.17 -8.70
N SER A 262 15.16 5.19 -7.93
CA SER A 262 16.20 5.30 -6.90
C SER A 262 17.04 4.04 -6.86
N THR A 263 18.33 4.17 -6.57
CA THR A 263 19.24 3.02 -6.37
C THR A 263 18.85 2.18 -5.16
N GLU A 264 18.07 2.73 -4.24
CA GLU A 264 17.57 2.06 -3.03
C GLU A 264 16.21 1.42 -3.23
N SER A 265 15.54 1.73 -4.36
CA SER A 265 14.27 1.11 -4.68
C SER A 265 14.43 -0.38 -4.95
N MET A 266 13.40 -1.15 -4.58
CA MET A 266 13.40 -2.60 -4.70
C MET A 266 13.68 -3.04 -6.13
N LEU A 267 14.55 -4.05 -6.26
CA LEU A 267 14.89 -4.68 -7.51
C LEU A 267 13.71 -5.50 -8.05
N ILE A 268 13.32 -5.23 -9.30
CA ILE A 268 12.41 -6.11 -10.04
C ILE A 268 13.19 -7.29 -10.58
N THR A 269 14.27 -6.99 -11.33
CA THR A 269 15.18 -7.96 -11.92
C THR A 269 16.44 -7.24 -12.42
N THR A 270 17.49 -7.99 -12.68
CA THR A 270 18.65 -7.49 -13.42
C THR A 270 18.49 -7.90 -14.88
N LEU A 271 18.40 -6.90 -15.76
CA LEU A 271 18.32 -7.10 -17.21
C LEU A 271 19.73 -7.40 -17.75
N PRO A 272 19.94 -8.49 -18.51
CA PRO A 272 21.23 -8.75 -19.17
C PRO A 272 21.50 -7.77 -20.30
N ALA A 273 22.75 -7.72 -20.77
CA ALA A 273 23.13 -6.99 -21.98
C ALA A 273 22.26 -7.39 -23.17
N GLY A 274 21.90 -6.43 -24.02
CA GLY A 274 21.03 -6.64 -25.18
C GLY A 274 19.54 -6.67 -24.89
N SER A 275 19.11 -6.47 -23.63
CA SER A 275 17.69 -6.38 -23.29
C SER A 275 17.06 -5.15 -23.93
N VAL A 276 15.91 -5.35 -24.58
CA VAL A 276 15.17 -4.25 -25.25
C VAL A 276 14.12 -3.72 -24.28
N VAL A 277 14.25 -2.45 -23.89
CA VAL A 277 13.37 -1.77 -22.95
C VAL A 277 12.66 -0.62 -23.69
N LYS A 278 11.34 -0.67 -23.78
CA LYS A 278 10.52 0.45 -24.23
C LYS A 278 10.23 1.34 -23.03
N TYR A 279 10.49 2.66 -23.15
CA TYR A 279 10.21 3.63 -22.10
C TYR A 279 9.28 4.72 -22.64
N ASN A 280 8.55 5.39 -21.74
CA ASN A 280 7.61 6.46 -22.09
C ASN A 280 7.90 7.78 -21.38
N ALA A 281 8.92 7.80 -20.52
CA ALA A 281 9.40 9.01 -19.87
C ALA A 281 10.83 8.82 -19.36
N TRP A 282 11.51 9.95 -19.13
CA TRP A 282 12.79 9.98 -18.44
C TRP A 282 12.87 11.16 -17.45
N ALA A 283 13.71 11.01 -16.44
CA ALA A 283 14.03 12.04 -15.47
C ALA A 283 15.51 11.99 -15.10
N ARG A 284 16.05 13.12 -14.61
CA ARG A 284 17.42 13.20 -14.11
C ARG A 284 17.39 13.44 -12.60
N ASP A 285 18.11 12.61 -11.85
CA ASP A 285 18.27 12.83 -10.42
C ASP A 285 19.45 13.77 -10.09
N SER A 286 19.59 14.14 -8.82
CA SER A 286 20.65 15.03 -8.32
C SER A 286 22.05 14.45 -8.47
N ALA A 287 22.20 13.12 -8.62
CA ALA A 287 23.46 12.45 -8.89
C ALA A 287 23.79 12.36 -10.39
N GLY A 288 22.98 13.00 -11.26
CA GLY A 288 23.18 13.03 -12.71
C GLY A 288 22.77 11.76 -13.44
N ARG A 289 22.11 10.81 -12.76
CA ARG A 289 21.57 9.59 -13.39
C ARG A 289 20.30 9.92 -14.15
N VAL A 290 20.20 9.44 -15.38
CA VAL A 290 18.98 9.53 -16.17
C VAL A 290 18.22 8.22 -16.01
N TRP A 291 17.09 8.31 -15.35
CA TRP A 291 16.14 7.23 -15.13
C TRP A 291 15.16 7.14 -16.30
N LEU A 292 14.96 5.93 -16.81
CA LEU A 292 13.96 5.63 -17.83
C LEU A 292 12.78 4.96 -17.16
N GLN A 293 11.58 5.42 -17.51
CA GLN A 293 10.31 4.86 -17.01
C GLN A 293 9.78 3.84 -18.03
N GLN A 294 9.81 2.56 -17.67
CA GLN A 294 9.29 1.45 -18.47
C GLN A 294 7.85 1.15 -18.11
N PRO A 295 6.87 1.28 -19.01
CA PRO A 295 5.50 0.82 -18.77
C PRO A 295 5.44 -0.70 -18.58
N ARG A 296 4.69 -1.16 -17.56
CA ARG A 296 4.53 -2.58 -17.22
C ARG A 296 3.06 -3.03 -17.17
N GLY A 297 2.17 -2.30 -17.83
CA GLY A 297 0.73 -2.55 -17.80
C GLY A 297 0.05 -1.93 -16.58
N SER A 298 -1.26 -1.70 -16.66
CA SER A 298 -2.11 -1.20 -15.56
C SER A 298 -1.55 0.01 -14.79
N ASN A 299 -0.93 0.97 -15.49
CA ASN A 299 -0.26 2.15 -14.92
C ASN A 299 0.94 1.83 -13.99
N HIS A 300 1.58 0.67 -14.16
CA HIS A 300 2.80 0.33 -13.46
C HIS A 300 4.03 0.65 -14.29
N TYR A 301 5.12 0.95 -13.60
CA TYR A 301 6.38 1.29 -14.23
C TYR A 301 7.54 0.56 -13.55
N GLY A 302 8.48 0.12 -14.38
CA GLY A 302 9.82 -0.21 -13.93
C GLY A 302 10.75 0.97 -14.23
N TYR A 303 11.81 1.10 -13.46
CA TYR A 303 12.77 2.18 -13.60
C TYR A 303 14.17 1.63 -13.71
N LEU A 304 14.93 2.12 -14.66
CA LEU A 304 16.33 1.75 -14.84
C LEU A 304 17.15 2.98 -15.22
N VAL A 305 18.44 2.94 -14.89
CA VAL A 305 19.37 4.00 -15.31
C VAL A 305 19.82 3.75 -16.75
N GLY A 306 19.52 4.68 -17.65
CA GLY A 306 19.95 4.62 -19.05
C GLY A 306 21.31 5.30 -19.28
N ARG A 307 21.67 6.30 -18.45
CA ARG A 307 22.98 7.00 -18.50
C ARG A 307 23.28 7.69 -17.18
N VAL A 308 24.56 8.00 -16.98
CA VAL A 308 25.03 8.87 -15.90
C VAL A 308 25.89 9.96 -16.53
N GLY A 309 25.52 11.22 -16.35
CA GLY A 309 26.14 12.31 -17.09
C GLY A 309 26.05 12.10 -18.61
N ASN A 310 27.19 11.98 -19.29
CA ASN A 310 27.28 11.69 -20.72
C ASN A 310 27.47 10.20 -21.05
N ASP A 311 27.74 9.35 -20.02
CA ASP A 311 27.99 7.93 -20.23
C ASP A 311 26.68 7.15 -20.33
N ALA A 312 26.33 6.73 -21.55
CA ALA A 312 25.18 5.87 -21.78
C ALA A 312 25.52 4.41 -21.45
N TRP A 313 24.61 3.75 -20.69
CA TRP A 313 24.77 2.35 -20.32
C TRP A 313 24.15 1.38 -21.34
N GLY A 314 23.85 1.92 -22.53
CA GLY A 314 23.28 1.19 -23.65
C GLY A 314 23.01 2.13 -24.82
N THR A 315 22.20 1.63 -25.76
CA THR A 315 21.85 2.36 -26.99
C THR A 315 20.42 2.86 -26.95
N PHE A 316 20.20 4.14 -27.16
CA PHE A 316 18.88 4.76 -27.36
C PHE A 316 18.48 4.69 -28.84
N LYS A 317 17.21 4.31 -29.12
CA LYS A 317 16.61 4.27 -30.46
C LYS A 317 15.24 4.92 -30.47
#